data_214bd358d5b4bec609bf17bc4c1a8cb5
#
_entry.id   214bd358d5b4bec609bf17bc4c1a8cb5
#
_cell.length_a   1.000
_cell.length_b   1.000
_cell.length_c   1.000
_cell.angle_alpha   90.00
_cell.angle_beta   90.00
_cell.angle_gamma   90.00
#
_symmetry.space_group_name_H-M   'P 1'
#
loop_
_entity.id
_entity.type
_entity.pdbx_description
1 polymer ?
#
loop_
_entity_poly.entity_id
_entity_poly.type
_entity_poly.pdbx_seq_one_letter_code
_entity_poly.pdbx_strand_id
1 'polypeptide(L)'
;RLDRSLSDTDHRRPSKFGFTMNQQDSEIYRGLTYPFGRKPDITAGEPVKVAEGVYWVRFAMPMSLDHINLWLLEDGDGWTVVDTCLNISSARETWEKLFTGFMQNKPIKRVICTHLHPDHVGLAGWLCERFDAELWMSREEFLMCRTMAADTGKPAPQVALRFYTAAGWKDEWLERYKKKFGNFGRAIYALPESFRRMVDRETITIGEHYWQVIVGRGHSPEHAALYCPGLKLLISGDQVLPRISPNVSVFPTEPMGDPLKEWLRTQAVIREILPDDLLVLPAHEAPFKGLYVRLSQIIEGHKRDLIKLFNFMVQPTRAVDCFPALFKREIKGDNINLATGETIAHLNCLLGRHRITRSTDEHGVDWYQQIADTAEFDE
;
A
#
# COMPACT_ATOMS: atom_id res chain seq x y z
N ARG A 1 62.13 13.88 39.56
CA ARG A 1 62.17 14.39 38.19
C ARG A 1 60.98 13.78 37.45
N LEU A 2 60.09 14.71 37.20
CA LEU A 2 58.74 14.54 36.79
C LEU A 2 58.59 13.99 35.38
N ASP A 3 57.70 13.00 35.28
CA ASP A 3 57.10 12.64 34.00
C ASP A 3 55.59 12.70 34.15
N ARG A 4 54.94 13.50 33.31
CA ARG A 4 53.48 13.67 33.25
C ARG A 4 53.01 13.10 31.94
N SER A 5 52.37 11.92 32.00
CA SER A 5 51.57 11.41 30.91
C SER A 5 50.15 11.96 31.01
N LEU A 6 49.76 12.74 30.03
CA LEU A 6 48.39 13.18 29.83
C LEU A 6 47.58 12.04 29.14
N SER A 7 46.60 11.52 29.84
CA SER A 7 45.61 10.61 29.28
C SER A 7 44.49 11.45 28.65
N ASP A 8 44.40 11.40 27.33
CA ASP A 8 43.32 11.96 26.55
C ASP A 8 42.13 11.00 26.60
N THR A 9 41.13 11.28 27.41
CA THR A 9 39.87 10.57 27.44
C THR A 9 38.91 11.23 26.47
N ASP A 10 38.83 10.65 25.27
CA ASP A 10 37.83 10.98 24.23
C ASP A 10 36.44 10.58 24.75
N HIS A 11 35.72 11.52 25.35
CA HIS A 11 34.32 11.41 25.71
C HIS A 11 33.45 11.65 24.48
N ARG A 12 33.30 10.64 23.63
CA ARG A 12 32.20 10.60 22.67
C ARG A 12 30.89 10.48 23.44
N ARG A 13 30.14 11.57 23.50
CA ARG A 13 28.75 11.57 23.97
C ARG A 13 27.94 10.73 22.96
N PRO A 14 27.13 9.75 23.40
CA PRO A 14 26.22 9.07 22.48
C PRO A 14 25.21 10.10 21.95
N SER A 15 25.00 10.11 20.63
CA SER A 15 23.99 10.92 19.97
C SER A 15 22.62 10.56 20.56
N LYS A 16 21.84 11.54 20.98
CA LYS A 16 20.51 11.37 21.59
C LYS A 16 19.42 10.92 20.61
N PHE A 17 19.76 10.58 19.39
CA PHE A 17 18.82 10.28 18.31
C PHE A 17 19.19 8.95 17.66
N GLY A 18 18.39 7.94 17.92
CA GLY A 18 18.47 6.61 17.31
C GLY A 18 18.28 5.51 18.34
N PHE A 19 17.05 5.10 18.59
CA PHE A 19 16.78 3.89 19.34
C PHE A 19 17.25 2.69 18.50
N THR A 20 18.31 2.01 18.93
CA THR A 20 18.65 0.67 18.45
C THR A 20 17.86 -0.29 19.30
N MET A 21 16.79 -0.87 18.76
CA MET A 21 16.02 -1.88 19.49
C MET A 21 16.88 -3.12 19.72
N ASN A 22 16.86 -3.65 20.95
CA ASN A 22 17.55 -4.86 21.36
C ASN A 22 16.94 -6.08 20.64
N GLN A 23 17.77 -7.01 20.18
CA GLN A 23 17.35 -8.29 19.56
C GLN A 23 16.47 -9.19 20.48
N GLN A 24 16.20 -8.78 21.72
CA GLN A 24 15.39 -9.52 22.69
C GLN A 24 13.88 -9.53 22.39
N ASP A 25 13.39 -8.68 21.46
CA ASP A 25 11.95 -8.54 21.15
C ASP A 25 11.49 -9.33 19.92
N SER A 26 12.33 -10.20 19.37
CA SER A 26 11.99 -11.01 18.19
C SER A 26 10.84 -11.96 18.48
N GLU A 27 9.74 -11.86 17.73
CA GLU A 27 8.54 -12.70 17.87
C GLU A 27 8.30 -13.49 16.58
N ILE A 28 7.90 -14.76 16.70
CA ILE A 28 7.46 -15.60 15.57
C ILE A 28 5.94 -15.73 15.63
N TYR A 29 5.25 -15.39 14.54
CA TYR A 29 3.82 -15.53 14.44
C TYR A 29 3.39 -15.91 13.00
N ARG A 30 2.63 -16.99 12.88
CA ARG A 30 2.16 -17.52 11.59
C ARG A 30 3.27 -17.75 10.57
N GLY A 31 4.43 -18.22 11.02
CA GLY A 31 5.58 -18.50 10.15
C GLY A 31 6.39 -17.27 9.74
N LEU A 32 6.03 -16.07 10.22
CA LEU A 32 6.80 -14.84 10.02
C LEU A 32 7.59 -14.50 11.27
N THR A 33 8.81 -14.01 11.10
CA THR A 33 9.65 -13.52 12.19
C THR A 33 9.60 -11.99 12.22
N TYR A 34 9.29 -11.42 13.37
CA TYR A 34 9.21 -9.97 13.61
C TYR A 34 10.39 -9.52 14.46
N PRO A 35 11.49 -9.00 13.87
CA PRO A 35 12.70 -8.63 14.63
C PRO A 35 12.49 -7.50 15.64
N PHE A 36 11.46 -6.69 15.45
CA PHE A 36 11.10 -5.57 16.32
C PHE A 36 9.85 -5.86 17.19
N GLY A 37 9.44 -7.15 17.27
CA GLY A 37 8.15 -7.52 17.81
C GLY A 37 6.99 -7.26 16.84
N ARG A 38 5.89 -7.97 17.03
CA ARG A 38 4.68 -7.84 16.18
C ARG A 38 3.89 -6.57 16.46
N LYS A 39 3.95 -6.06 17.67
CA LYS A 39 3.34 -4.80 18.11
C LYS A 39 4.39 -3.97 18.83
N PRO A 40 5.37 -3.46 18.10
CA PRO A 40 6.46 -2.72 18.73
C PRO A 40 5.92 -1.43 19.35
N ASP A 41 6.45 -1.08 20.51
CA ASP A 41 6.18 0.20 21.17
C ASP A 41 7.00 1.29 20.47
N ILE A 42 6.39 1.88 19.42
CA ILE A 42 7.03 2.94 18.64
C ILE A 42 6.20 4.21 18.78
N THR A 43 6.84 5.23 19.27
CA THR A 43 6.26 6.57 19.34
C THR A 43 6.10 7.13 17.92
N ALA A 44 4.90 7.61 17.60
CA ALA A 44 4.66 8.25 16.31
C ALA A 44 5.59 9.43 16.08
N GLY A 45 6.23 9.49 14.91
CA GLY A 45 7.17 10.53 14.53
C GLY A 45 8.60 10.34 15.05
N GLU A 46 8.90 9.29 15.82
CA GLU A 46 10.25 8.97 16.26
C GLU A 46 10.93 7.99 15.30
N PRO A 47 12.07 8.35 14.69
CA PRO A 47 12.77 7.47 13.76
C PRO A 47 13.47 6.32 14.47
N VAL A 48 13.31 5.11 13.92
CA VAL A 48 13.99 3.88 14.37
C VAL A 48 14.92 3.39 13.26
N LYS A 49 16.20 3.26 13.54
CA LYS A 49 17.18 2.72 12.57
C LYS A 49 16.90 1.25 12.32
N VAL A 50 16.64 0.88 11.06
CA VAL A 50 16.41 -0.53 10.67
C VAL A 50 17.59 -1.13 9.93
N ALA A 51 18.38 -0.29 9.26
CA ALA A 51 19.64 -0.66 8.61
C ALA A 51 20.52 0.59 8.43
N GLU A 52 21.71 0.42 7.86
CA GLU A 52 22.60 1.57 7.59
C GLU A 52 21.93 2.54 6.62
N GLY A 53 21.79 3.82 7.03
CA GLY A 53 21.13 4.88 6.27
C GLY A 53 19.62 4.71 6.07
N VAL A 54 18.96 3.75 6.75
CA VAL A 54 17.52 3.47 6.59
C VAL A 54 16.80 3.55 7.92
N TYR A 55 15.78 4.42 7.99
CA TYR A 55 15.02 4.68 9.21
C TYR A 55 13.54 4.50 8.99
N TRP A 56 12.90 3.82 9.92
CA TRP A 56 11.46 3.63 10.03
C TRP A 56 10.83 4.74 10.86
N VAL A 57 9.81 5.40 10.32
CA VAL A 57 9.02 6.39 11.07
C VAL A 57 7.55 6.03 10.95
N ARG A 58 6.88 5.90 12.08
CA ARG A 58 5.45 5.66 12.12
C ARG A 58 4.68 6.98 12.24
N PHE A 59 3.68 7.17 11.39
CA PHE A 59 2.75 8.29 11.45
C PHE A 59 1.37 7.79 11.88
N ALA A 60 0.73 8.50 12.82
CA ALA A 60 -0.61 8.18 13.27
C ALA A 60 -1.66 8.61 12.24
N MET A 61 -2.71 7.79 12.08
CA MET A 61 -3.84 8.06 11.20
C MET A 61 -5.17 7.97 11.96
N PRO A 62 -6.15 8.84 11.67
CA PRO A 62 -7.43 8.89 12.39
C PRO A 62 -8.44 7.90 11.80
N MET A 63 -8.07 6.63 11.60
CA MET A 63 -8.95 5.61 11.02
C MET A 63 -8.68 4.23 11.66
N SER A 64 -9.41 3.20 11.22
CA SER A 64 -9.23 1.83 11.74
C SER A 64 -7.83 1.26 11.47
N LEU A 65 -7.22 1.65 10.37
CA LEU A 65 -5.79 1.49 10.12
C LEU A 65 -5.11 2.71 10.73
N ASP A 66 -4.67 2.57 11.99
CA ASP A 66 -4.30 3.68 12.87
C ASP A 66 -2.92 4.29 12.61
N HIS A 67 -2.16 3.74 11.69
CA HIS A 67 -0.82 4.23 11.34
C HIS A 67 -0.41 3.86 9.92
N ILE A 68 0.57 4.64 9.41
CA ILE A 68 1.39 4.29 8.26
C ILE A 68 2.87 4.36 8.64
N ASN A 69 3.68 3.47 8.09
CA ASN A 69 5.13 3.47 8.18
C ASN A 69 5.72 4.19 6.97
N LEU A 70 6.53 5.19 7.22
CA LEU A 70 7.30 5.90 6.22
C LEU A 70 8.78 5.54 6.36
N TRP A 71 9.53 5.67 5.29
CA TRP A 71 10.95 5.32 5.29
C TRP A 71 11.78 6.54 4.95
N LEU A 72 12.74 6.88 5.82
CA LEU A 72 13.71 7.93 5.60
C LEU A 72 15.03 7.29 5.22
N LEU A 73 15.56 7.66 4.07
CA LEU A 73 16.81 7.13 3.52
C LEU A 73 17.84 8.25 3.47
N GLU A 74 19.00 8.06 4.09
CA GLU A 74 20.12 8.98 3.96
C GLU A 74 20.55 9.08 2.50
N ASP A 75 20.69 10.30 1.97
CA ASP A 75 20.99 10.57 0.57
C ASP A 75 22.04 11.68 0.43
N GLY A 76 23.27 11.35 0.83
CA GLY A 76 24.39 12.30 0.87
C GLY A 76 24.17 13.41 1.89
N ASP A 77 24.02 14.65 1.43
CA ASP A 77 23.78 15.81 2.29
C ASP A 77 22.29 16.06 2.61
N GLY A 78 21.41 15.16 2.19
CA GLY A 78 19.95 15.27 2.37
C GLY A 78 19.29 13.93 2.61
N TRP A 79 17.99 13.86 2.28
CA TRP A 79 17.13 12.72 2.52
C TRP A 79 16.33 12.36 1.26
N THR A 80 16.14 11.08 1.03
CA THR A 80 15.06 10.53 0.22
C THR A 80 13.98 10.02 1.16
N VAL A 81 12.72 10.37 0.91
CA VAL A 81 11.59 9.85 1.68
C VAL A 81 10.75 8.93 0.82
N VAL A 82 10.25 7.83 1.42
CA VAL A 82 9.33 6.89 0.76
C VAL A 82 8.00 6.93 1.48
N ASP A 83 6.96 7.35 0.74
CA ASP A 83 5.62 7.68 1.19
C ASP A 83 5.55 8.89 2.15
N THR A 84 4.35 9.45 2.40
CA THR A 84 4.26 10.79 2.97
C THR A 84 3.18 11.00 4.02
N CYS A 85 2.29 10.01 4.24
CA CYS A 85 1.09 10.09 5.08
C CYS A 85 -0.03 10.96 4.48
N LEU A 86 -1.19 10.91 5.12
CA LEU A 86 -2.38 11.70 4.80
C LEU A 86 -2.12 13.21 4.88
N ASN A 87 -2.83 13.97 4.06
CA ASN A 87 -2.83 15.44 4.13
C ASN A 87 -3.67 15.96 5.31
N ILE A 88 -3.19 15.76 6.53
CA ILE A 88 -3.80 16.20 7.78
C ILE A 88 -2.82 17.00 8.63
N SER A 89 -3.34 17.86 9.52
CA SER A 89 -2.52 18.77 10.34
C SER A 89 -1.52 18.03 11.22
N SER A 90 -1.94 16.93 11.86
CA SER A 90 -1.07 16.14 12.74
C SER A 90 0.12 15.50 11.99
N ALA A 91 -0.09 15.09 10.72
CA ALA A 91 1.00 14.58 9.89
C ALA A 91 1.99 15.68 9.52
N ARG A 92 1.51 16.89 9.16
CA ARG A 92 2.38 18.04 8.91
C ARG A 92 3.18 18.43 10.14
N GLU A 93 2.56 18.48 11.33
CA GLU A 93 3.25 18.75 12.60
C GLU A 93 4.34 17.71 12.89
N THR A 94 4.09 16.45 12.59
CA THR A 94 5.07 15.38 12.72
C THR A 94 6.25 15.59 11.77
N TRP A 95 6.00 15.93 10.51
CA TRP A 95 7.04 16.29 9.55
C TRP A 95 7.87 17.49 10.01
N GLU A 96 7.24 18.56 10.51
CA GLU A 96 7.97 19.75 11.01
C GLU A 96 8.93 19.40 12.17
N LYS A 97 8.51 18.51 13.07
CA LYS A 97 9.38 18.02 14.15
C LYS A 97 10.54 17.19 13.61
N LEU A 98 10.29 16.35 12.60
CA LEU A 98 11.34 15.58 11.94
C LEU A 98 12.37 16.47 11.25
N PHE A 99 11.93 17.50 10.51
CA PHE A 99 12.83 18.41 9.79
C PHE A 99 13.81 19.11 10.72
N THR A 100 13.32 19.69 11.79
CA THR A 100 14.15 20.47 12.74
C THR A 100 14.92 19.56 13.70
N GLY A 101 14.39 18.39 14.04
CA GLY A 101 14.98 17.45 14.97
C GLY A 101 15.91 16.46 14.29
N PHE A 102 15.40 15.29 13.98
CA PHE A 102 16.18 14.16 13.47
C PHE A 102 16.89 14.46 12.14
N MET A 103 16.21 15.08 11.21
CA MET A 103 16.74 15.39 9.87
C MET A 103 17.72 16.58 9.88
N GLN A 104 17.86 17.30 11.00
CA GLN A 104 18.82 18.39 11.21
C GLN A 104 18.73 19.51 10.16
N ASN A 105 17.53 19.82 9.70
CA ASN A 105 17.25 20.76 8.61
C ASN A 105 17.94 20.43 7.27
N LYS A 106 18.44 19.20 7.09
CA LYS A 106 18.92 18.74 5.79
C LYS A 106 17.74 18.62 4.81
N PRO A 107 17.92 18.96 3.53
CA PRO A 107 16.82 18.95 2.56
C PRO A 107 16.33 17.54 2.25
N ILE A 108 15.05 17.44 1.90
CA ILE A 108 14.52 16.30 1.15
C ILE A 108 14.90 16.53 -0.32
N LYS A 109 15.65 15.61 -0.92
CA LYS A 109 16.07 15.69 -2.32
C LYS A 109 15.05 15.10 -3.26
N ARG A 110 14.37 14.03 -2.82
CA ARG A 110 13.33 13.36 -3.59
C ARG A 110 12.29 12.74 -2.69
N VAL A 111 11.07 12.74 -3.20
CA VAL A 111 9.90 12.11 -2.59
C VAL A 111 9.51 10.94 -3.49
N ILE A 112 9.62 9.72 -2.99
CA ILE A 112 9.18 8.51 -3.68
C ILE A 112 7.81 8.15 -3.12
N CYS A 113 6.80 8.00 -3.98
CA CYS A 113 5.52 7.43 -3.58
C CYS A 113 5.38 6.03 -4.19
N THR A 114 5.10 5.06 -3.32
CA THR A 114 4.90 3.67 -3.76
C THR A 114 3.68 3.54 -4.65
N HIS A 115 2.59 4.26 -4.32
CA HIS A 115 1.36 4.29 -5.09
C HIS A 115 0.47 5.50 -4.71
N LEU A 116 -0.68 5.62 -5.37
CA LEU A 116 -1.53 6.82 -5.35
C LEU A 116 -2.45 6.96 -4.12
N HIS A 117 -2.57 5.97 -3.24
CA HIS A 117 -3.52 6.06 -2.13
C HIS A 117 -3.19 7.23 -1.20
N PRO A 118 -4.21 7.90 -0.62
CA PRO A 118 -4.01 9.16 0.10
C PRO A 118 -3.06 9.08 1.30
N ASP A 119 -2.98 7.95 1.98
CA ASP A 119 -2.06 7.74 3.08
C ASP A 119 -0.59 7.58 2.64
N HIS A 120 -0.34 7.33 1.36
CA HIS A 120 0.98 7.28 0.76
C HIS A 120 1.36 8.60 0.08
N VAL A 121 0.48 9.13 -0.77
CA VAL A 121 0.76 10.31 -1.60
C VAL A 121 0.30 11.64 -0.98
N GLY A 122 -0.40 11.59 0.14
CA GLY A 122 -1.17 12.71 0.69
C GLY A 122 -0.40 14.01 0.88
N LEU A 123 0.83 13.94 1.35
CA LEU A 123 1.69 15.13 1.54
C LEU A 123 2.84 15.22 0.54
N ALA A 124 2.87 14.39 -0.52
CA ALA A 124 3.95 14.38 -1.49
C ALA A 124 4.15 15.75 -2.16
N GLY A 125 3.07 16.35 -2.66
CA GLY A 125 3.13 17.68 -3.26
C GLY A 125 3.62 18.76 -2.31
N TRP A 126 3.19 18.71 -1.03
CA TRP A 126 3.64 19.65 -0.01
C TRP A 126 5.14 19.53 0.30
N LEU A 127 5.67 18.29 0.36
CA LEU A 127 7.10 18.06 0.56
C LEU A 127 7.91 18.53 -0.65
N CYS A 128 7.43 18.22 -1.87
CA CYS A 128 8.08 18.67 -3.11
C CYS A 128 8.14 20.20 -3.18
N GLU A 129 7.04 20.89 -2.90
CA GLU A 129 6.99 22.37 -2.93
C GLU A 129 7.93 22.97 -1.87
N ARG A 130 7.93 22.43 -0.65
CA ARG A 130 8.73 22.95 0.46
C ARG A 130 10.23 22.85 0.25
N PHE A 131 10.70 21.77 -0.37
CA PHE A 131 12.14 21.47 -0.51
C PHE A 131 12.65 21.60 -1.93
N ASP A 132 11.80 21.99 -2.89
CA ASP A 132 12.11 21.93 -4.33
C ASP A 132 12.58 20.53 -4.73
N ALA A 133 11.91 19.51 -4.19
CA ALA A 133 12.25 18.12 -4.36
C ALA A 133 11.53 17.48 -5.54
N GLU A 134 12.18 16.54 -6.22
CA GLU A 134 11.52 15.77 -7.28
C GLU A 134 10.54 14.74 -6.72
N LEU A 135 9.36 14.64 -7.34
CA LEU A 135 8.43 13.55 -7.13
C LEU A 135 8.80 12.35 -8.01
N TRP A 136 8.96 11.18 -7.39
CA TRP A 136 9.24 9.92 -8.06
C TRP A 136 8.07 8.96 -7.89
N MET A 137 7.45 8.56 -9.00
CA MET A 137 6.32 7.63 -9.04
C MET A 137 6.37 6.78 -10.31
N SER A 138 5.65 5.68 -10.34
CA SER A 138 5.33 5.01 -11.59
C SER A 138 4.36 5.85 -12.44
N ARG A 139 4.27 5.57 -13.74
CA ARG A 139 3.48 6.41 -14.66
C ARG A 139 1.98 6.33 -14.39
N GLU A 140 1.46 5.12 -14.26
CA GLU A 140 0.03 4.93 -14.08
C GLU A 140 -0.45 5.47 -12.73
N GLU A 141 0.33 5.34 -11.66
CA GLU A 141 0.03 5.93 -10.36
C GLU A 141 -0.05 7.46 -10.42
N PHE A 142 0.93 8.11 -11.04
CA PHE A 142 0.93 9.57 -11.18
C PHE A 142 -0.25 10.07 -12.01
N LEU A 143 -0.49 9.49 -13.18
CA LEU A 143 -1.57 9.92 -14.08
C LEU A 143 -2.94 9.66 -13.47
N MET A 144 -3.15 8.49 -12.84
CA MET A 144 -4.41 8.16 -12.18
C MET A 144 -4.66 9.07 -10.97
N CYS A 145 -3.64 9.34 -10.16
CA CYS A 145 -3.73 10.28 -9.04
C CYS A 145 -4.18 11.67 -9.51
N ARG A 146 -3.56 12.20 -10.55
CA ARG A 146 -3.96 13.50 -11.15
C ARG A 146 -5.37 13.47 -11.73
N THR A 147 -5.77 12.39 -12.38
CA THR A 147 -7.12 12.22 -12.93
C THR A 147 -8.16 12.23 -11.80
N MET A 148 -7.93 11.47 -10.74
CA MET A 148 -8.83 11.43 -9.58
C MET A 148 -8.90 12.78 -8.86
N ALA A 149 -7.77 13.47 -8.73
CA ALA A 149 -7.73 14.82 -8.14
C ALA A 149 -8.49 15.85 -9.00
N ALA A 150 -8.44 15.74 -10.34
CA ALA A 150 -9.15 16.60 -11.28
C ALA A 150 -10.68 16.42 -11.25
N ASP A 151 -11.18 15.36 -10.62
CA ASP A 151 -12.62 15.14 -10.42
C ASP A 151 -13.18 15.86 -9.17
N THR A 152 -12.34 16.57 -8.45
CA THR A 152 -12.76 17.34 -7.28
C THR A 152 -13.82 18.38 -7.65
N GLY A 153 -14.98 18.30 -6.97
CA GLY A 153 -16.11 19.20 -7.22
C GLY A 153 -16.97 18.85 -8.43
N LYS A 154 -16.62 17.82 -9.20
CA LYS A 154 -17.46 17.33 -10.29
C LYS A 154 -18.59 16.40 -9.77
N PRO A 155 -19.72 16.34 -10.47
CA PRO A 155 -20.76 15.37 -10.17
C PRO A 155 -20.30 13.95 -10.51
N ALA A 156 -20.84 12.95 -9.80
CA ALA A 156 -20.57 11.55 -10.09
C ALA A 156 -20.98 11.19 -11.53
N PRO A 157 -20.11 10.58 -12.33
CA PRO A 157 -20.41 10.26 -13.72
C PRO A 157 -21.45 9.15 -13.83
N GLN A 158 -22.30 9.22 -14.87
CA GLN A 158 -23.35 8.23 -15.08
C GLN A 158 -22.83 6.80 -15.25
N VAL A 159 -21.62 6.65 -15.79
CA VAL A 159 -20.99 5.30 -15.90
C VAL A 159 -20.73 4.70 -14.53
N ALA A 160 -20.32 5.50 -13.54
CA ALA A 160 -20.11 5.02 -12.17
C ALA A 160 -21.44 4.64 -11.49
N LEU A 161 -22.49 5.44 -11.70
CA LEU A 161 -23.81 5.11 -11.16
C LEU A 161 -24.34 3.80 -11.77
N ARG A 162 -24.22 3.62 -13.09
CA ARG A 162 -24.59 2.36 -13.75
C ARG A 162 -23.78 1.17 -13.25
N PHE A 163 -22.49 1.33 -13.02
CA PHE A 163 -21.61 0.30 -12.46
C PHE A 163 -22.10 -0.19 -11.09
N TYR A 164 -22.42 0.72 -10.19
CA TYR A 164 -22.90 0.38 -8.86
C TYR A 164 -24.35 -0.14 -8.88
N THR A 165 -25.19 0.36 -9.79
CA THR A 165 -26.52 -0.22 -10.03
C THR A 165 -26.41 -1.68 -10.49
N ALA A 166 -25.54 -1.96 -11.45
CA ALA A 166 -25.27 -3.31 -11.94
C ALA A 166 -24.78 -4.25 -10.82
N ALA A 167 -24.02 -3.73 -9.85
CA ALA A 167 -23.60 -4.49 -8.68
C ALA A 167 -24.75 -4.80 -7.70
N GLY A 168 -25.94 -4.17 -7.85
CA GLY A 168 -27.10 -4.34 -6.97
C GLY A 168 -27.19 -3.31 -5.85
N TRP A 169 -26.58 -2.12 -6.01
CA TRP A 169 -26.66 -1.07 -5.01
C TRP A 169 -28.08 -0.50 -4.88
N LYS A 170 -28.45 -0.17 -3.64
CA LYS A 170 -29.68 0.54 -3.30
C LYS A 170 -29.53 2.04 -3.60
N ASP A 171 -30.65 2.73 -3.81
CA ASP A 171 -30.67 4.17 -4.06
C ASP A 171 -29.96 4.99 -2.96
N GLU A 172 -30.11 4.60 -1.69
CA GLU A 172 -29.43 5.24 -0.56
C GLU A 172 -27.89 5.23 -0.72
N TRP A 173 -27.34 4.12 -1.22
CA TRP A 173 -25.89 3.98 -1.41
C TRP A 173 -25.42 4.79 -2.62
N LEU A 174 -26.20 4.83 -3.69
CA LEU A 174 -25.94 5.68 -4.86
C LEU A 174 -25.93 7.16 -4.49
N GLU A 175 -26.92 7.62 -3.70
CA GLU A 175 -26.97 9.00 -3.23
C GLU A 175 -25.76 9.35 -2.32
N ARG A 176 -25.33 8.43 -1.48
CA ARG A 176 -24.11 8.59 -0.68
C ARG A 176 -22.88 8.71 -1.55
N TYR A 177 -22.75 7.86 -2.58
CA TYR A 177 -21.65 7.91 -3.53
C TYR A 177 -21.60 9.26 -4.27
N LYS A 178 -22.73 9.74 -4.77
CA LYS A 178 -22.83 11.06 -5.42
C LYS A 178 -22.28 12.18 -4.54
N LYS A 179 -22.58 12.15 -3.23
CA LYS A 179 -22.08 13.16 -2.28
C LYS A 179 -20.58 13.07 -2.01
N LYS A 180 -19.99 11.90 -2.18
CA LYS A 180 -18.56 11.63 -1.87
C LYS A 180 -17.67 11.65 -3.10
N PHE A 181 -18.25 11.59 -4.29
CA PHE A 181 -17.47 11.60 -5.53
C PHE A 181 -16.56 12.84 -5.60
N GLY A 182 -15.35 12.65 -6.10
CA GLY A 182 -14.37 13.73 -6.22
C GLY A 182 -13.68 14.15 -4.90
N ASN A 183 -13.92 13.45 -3.78
CA ASN A 183 -13.24 13.77 -2.52
C ASN A 183 -11.76 13.39 -2.48
N PHE A 184 -11.27 12.61 -3.44
CA PHE A 184 -9.87 12.21 -3.51
C PHE A 184 -8.92 13.41 -3.51
N GLY A 185 -9.16 14.41 -4.37
CA GLY A 185 -8.32 15.59 -4.44
C GLY A 185 -8.36 16.49 -3.18
N ARG A 186 -9.35 16.29 -2.29
CA ARG A 186 -9.38 16.96 -0.97
C ARG A 186 -8.56 16.21 0.07
N ALA A 187 -8.31 14.92 -0.15
CA ALA A 187 -7.55 14.07 0.77
C ALA A 187 -6.03 14.17 0.57
N ILE A 188 -5.59 14.79 -0.51
CA ILE A 188 -4.17 14.95 -0.84
C ILE A 188 -3.80 16.43 -1.04
N TYR A 189 -2.53 16.77 -0.85
CA TYR A 189 -1.97 18.01 -1.35
C TYR A 189 -1.73 17.88 -2.86
N ALA A 190 -1.96 18.93 -3.62
CA ALA A 190 -1.81 18.91 -5.08
C ALA A 190 -0.40 18.43 -5.47
N LEU A 191 -0.33 17.44 -6.36
CA LEU A 191 0.94 16.94 -6.86
C LEU A 191 1.63 17.98 -7.75
N PRO A 192 2.97 17.94 -7.87
CA PRO A 192 3.70 18.70 -8.88
C PRO A 192 3.19 18.41 -10.29
N GLU A 193 3.38 19.34 -11.21
CA GLU A 193 2.97 19.17 -12.61
C GLU A 193 3.83 18.14 -13.36
N SER A 194 5.05 17.92 -12.89
CA SER A 194 6.01 16.96 -13.43
C SER A 194 6.47 15.97 -12.39
N PHE A 195 6.95 14.82 -12.83
CA PHE A 195 7.49 13.78 -11.97
C PHE A 195 8.62 13.04 -12.68
N ARG A 196 9.49 12.40 -11.92
CA ARG A 196 10.45 11.45 -12.42
C ARG A 196 9.80 10.06 -12.41
N ARG A 197 9.65 9.46 -13.59
CA ARG A 197 9.08 8.13 -13.72
C ARG A 197 10.01 7.06 -13.16
N MET A 198 9.49 6.21 -12.27
CA MET A 198 10.09 4.93 -11.92
C MET A 198 9.60 3.84 -12.88
N VAL A 199 10.51 2.96 -13.28
CA VAL A 199 10.25 1.86 -14.22
C VAL A 199 10.58 0.52 -13.56
N ASP A 200 9.78 -0.51 -13.83
CA ASP A 200 10.04 -1.86 -13.31
C ASP A 200 11.46 -2.33 -13.64
N ARG A 201 12.13 -2.92 -12.67
CA ARG A 201 13.52 -3.39 -12.72
C ARG A 201 14.58 -2.31 -12.88
N GLU A 202 14.21 -1.05 -12.89
CA GLU A 202 15.17 0.04 -12.85
C GLU A 202 15.96 0.00 -11.55
N THR A 203 17.28 0.26 -11.65
CA THR A 203 18.15 0.46 -10.48
C THR A 203 18.34 1.95 -10.25
N ILE A 204 18.04 2.40 -9.05
CA ILE A 204 18.23 3.78 -8.59
C ILE A 204 19.24 3.82 -7.46
N THR A 205 20.03 4.89 -7.39
CA THR A 205 20.99 5.09 -6.30
C THR A 205 20.40 6.05 -5.27
N ILE A 206 20.38 5.63 -4.00
CA ILE A 206 19.99 6.47 -2.86
C ILE A 206 21.10 6.38 -1.83
N GLY A 207 21.77 7.50 -1.56
CA GLY A 207 22.98 7.51 -0.74
C GLY A 207 24.05 6.60 -1.33
N GLU A 208 24.53 5.66 -0.52
CA GLU A 208 25.56 4.68 -0.92
C GLU A 208 24.98 3.35 -1.40
N HIS A 209 23.65 3.22 -1.52
CA HIS A 209 22.97 1.98 -1.80
C HIS A 209 22.25 1.98 -3.16
N TYR A 210 22.24 0.81 -3.79
CA TYR A 210 21.48 0.55 -5.01
C TYR A 210 20.15 -0.08 -4.65
N TRP A 211 19.07 0.50 -5.19
CA TRP A 211 17.70 0.05 -4.99
C TRP A 211 17.09 -0.31 -6.33
N GLN A 212 16.54 -1.51 -6.44
CA GLN A 212 15.81 -1.93 -7.63
C GLN A 212 14.31 -1.67 -7.42
N VAL A 213 13.69 -1.01 -8.39
CA VAL A 213 12.23 -0.82 -8.43
C VAL A 213 11.56 -2.14 -8.82
N ILE A 214 10.61 -2.58 -8.03
CA ILE A 214 9.79 -3.77 -8.30
C ILE A 214 8.34 -3.31 -8.43
N VAL A 215 7.78 -3.34 -9.65
CA VAL A 215 6.40 -2.93 -9.89
C VAL A 215 5.46 -4.10 -9.69
N GLY A 216 4.49 -3.89 -8.81
CA GLY A 216 3.36 -4.79 -8.57
C GLY A 216 2.06 -4.21 -9.08
N ARG A 217 1.07 -5.08 -9.36
CA ARG A 217 -0.24 -4.70 -9.89
C ARG A 217 -1.36 -5.35 -9.08
N GLY A 218 -2.56 -4.81 -9.20
CA GLY A 218 -3.77 -5.36 -8.61
C GLY A 218 -4.32 -4.55 -7.45
N HIS A 219 -3.52 -4.21 -6.43
CA HIS A 219 -3.92 -3.29 -5.37
C HIS A 219 -4.01 -1.85 -5.90
N SER A 220 -3.07 -1.46 -6.71
CA SER A 220 -3.04 -0.24 -7.49
C SER A 220 -2.43 -0.52 -8.87
N PRO A 221 -2.46 0.42 -9.84
CA PRO A 221 -2.06 0.14 -11.23
C PRO A 221 -0.61 -0.28 -11.41
N GLU A 222 0.33 0.43 -10.77
CA GLU A 222 1.78 0.21 -10.90
C GLU A 222 2.49 0.49 -9.55
N HIS A 223 2.06 -0.21 -8.47
CA HIS A 223 2.69 -0.06 -7.15
C HIS A 223 4.20 -0.32 -7.22
N ALA A 224 5.02 0.64 -6.78
CA ALA A 224 6.48 0.54 -6.81
C ALA A 224 7.05 0.19 -5.43
N ALA A 225 7.49 -1.06 -5.26
CA ALA A 225 8.31 -1.47 -4.13
C ALA A 225 9.80 -1.25 -4.43
N LEU A 226 10.63 -1.14 -3.39
CA LEU A 226 12.06 -0.88 -3.52
C LEU A 226 12.87 -2.01 -2.86
N TYR A 227 13.66 -2.72 -3.64
CA TYR A 227 14.53 -3.79 -3.19
C TYR A 227 15.99 -3.36 -3.14
N CYS A 228 16.63 -3.48 -1.98
CA CYS A 228 18.06 -3.23 -1.79
C CYS A 228 18.82 -4.54 -1.53
N PRO A 229 19.51 -5.11 -2.51
CA PRO A 229 20.28 -6.35 -2.32
C PRO A 229 21.37 -6.22 -1.28
N GLY A 230 22.09 -5.09 -1.27
CA GLY A 230 23.22 -4.87 -0.37
C GLY A 230 22.83 -4.83 1.11
N LEU A 231 21.63 -4.33 1.42
CA LEU A 231 21.10 -4.30 2.79
C LEU A 231 20.14 -5.45 3.09
N LYS A 232 19.79 -6.27 2.09
CA LYS A 232 18.74 -7.31 2.19
C LYS A 232 17.40 -6.76 2.68
N LEU A 233 16.98 -5.63 2.12
CA LEU A 233 15.74 -4.93 2.47
C LEU A 233 14.76 -4.91 1.29
N LEU A 234 13.47 -4.98 1.61
CA LEU A 234 12.37 -4.72 0.70
C LEU A 234 11.41 -3.71 1.32
N ILE A 235 11.42 -2.45 0.85
CA ILE A 235 10.34 -1.50 1.15
C ILE A 235 9.17 -1.92 0.28
N SER A 236 8.19 -2.60 0.88
CA SER A 236 7.12 -3.26 0.14
C SER A 236 5.87 -2.39 -0.06
N GLY A 237 5.77 -1.24 0.62
CA GLY A 237 4.53 -0.48 0.64
C GLY A 237 3.36 -1.38 1.02
N ASP A 238 2.28 -1.30 0.26
CA ASP A 238 1.10 -2.16 0.43
C ASP A 238 1.16 -3.46 -0.39
N GLN A 239 2.19 -3.62 -1.23
CA GLN A 239 2.32 -4.83 -2.06
C GLN A 239 2.50 -6.10 -1.22
N VAL A 240 3.16 -6.02 -0.06
CA VAL A 240 3.29 -7.15 0.86
C VAL A 240 3.17 -6.65 2.31
N LEU A 241 2.01 -6.90 2.92
CA LEU A 241 1.73 -6.60 4.33
C LEU A 241 1.75 -7.89 5.16
N PRO A 242 2.18 -7.86 6.43
CA PRO A 242 2.44 -9.10 7.19
C PRO A 242 1.18 -9.89 7.56
N ARG A 243 0.01 -9.25 7.74
CA ARG A 243 -1.21 -9.93 8.22
C ARG A 243 -2.44 -9.65 7.39
N ILE A 244 -2.68 -8.38 7.06
CA ILE A 244 -3.83 -7.98 6.24
C ILE A 244 -3.49 -8.17 4.76
N SER A 245 -4.51 -8.42 3.94
CA SER A 245 -4.41 -8.27 2.49
C SER A 245 -4.91 -6.88 2.14
N PRO A 246 -4.16 -6.10 1.37
CA PRO A 246 -4.67 -4.84 0.87
C PRO A 246 -5.88 -5.09 -0.04
N ASN A 247 -6.75 -4.10 -0.15
CA ASN A 247 -7.92 -4.19 -1.02
C ASN A 247 -7.48 -4.29 -2.49
N VAL A 248 -8.07 -5.23 -3.22
CA VAL A 248 -7.89 -5.42 -4.66
C VAL A 248 -9.25 -5.22 -5.31
N SER A 249 -9.45 -4.07 -5.95
CA SER A 249 -10.77 -3.62 -6.38
C SER A 249 -10.87 -3.32 -7.86
N VAL A 250 -12.03 -3.63 -8.43
CA VAL A 250 -12.48 -3.07 -9.71
C VAL A 250 -13.18 -1.74 -9.47
N PHE A 251 -12.87 -0.76 -10.29
CA PHE A 251 -13.45 0.57 -10.24
C PHE A 251 -14.31 0.85 -11.48
N PRO A 252 -15.25 1.82 -11.40
CA PRO A 252 -16.10 2.19 -12.55
C PRO A 252 -15.35 2.63 -13.79
N THR A 253 -14.08 3.03 -13.67
CA THR A 253 -13.21 3.45 -14.77
C THR A 253 -12.78 2.28 -15.64
N GLU A 254 -12.69 1.07 -15.08
CA GLU A 254 -12.31 -0.16 -15.78
C GLU A 254 -13.16 -1.35 -15.29
N PRO A 255 -14.47 -1.36 -15.60
CA PRO A 255 -15.43 -2.30 -14.99
C PRO A 255 -15.18 -3.78 -15.32
N MET A 256 -14.42 -4.05 -16.40
CA MET A 256 -14.07 -5.40 -16.84
C MET A 256 -12.62 -5.79 -16.51
N GLY A 257 -11.91 -4.95 -15.77
CA GLY A 257 -10.55 -5.24 -15.30
C GLY A 257 -10.51 -6.50 -14.42
N ASP A 258 -9.40 -7.22 -14.45
CA ASP A 258 -9.12 -8.38 -13.58
C ASP A 258 -7.90 -8.11 -12.69
N PRO A 259 -8.02 -7.14 -11.74
CA PRO A 259 -6.92 -6.78 -10.85
C PRO A 259 -6.53 -7.93 -9.91
N LEU A 260 -7.44 -8.87 -9.63
CA LEU A 260 -7.11 -10.03 -8.80
C LEU A 260 -6.16 -10.99 -9.51
N LYS A 261 -6.34 -11.22 -10.81
CA LYS A 261 -5.39 -12.00 -11.62
C LYS A 261 -4.02 -11.32 -11.67
N GLU A 262 -3.99 -10.01 -11.85
CA GLU A 262 -2.74 -9.23 -11.84
C GLU A 262 -2.05 -9.30 -10.47
N TRP A 263 -2.81 -9.18 -9.38
CA TRP A 263 -2.34 -9.32 -8.01
C TRP A 263 -1.69 -10.68 -7.76
N LEU A 264 -2.39 -11.77 -8.07
CA LEU A 264 -1.90 -13.13 -7.89
C LEU A 264 -0.63 -13.39 -8.71
N ARG A 265 -0.60 -12.92 -9.96
CA ARG A 265 0.59 -12.99 -10.81
C ARG A 265 1.75 -12.20 -10.22
N THR A 266 1.51 -11.01 -9.73
CA THR A 266 2.54 -10.18 -9.10
C THR A 266 3.14 -10.88 -7.88
N GLN A 267 2.32 -11.48 -6.99
CA GLN A 267 2.84 -12.21 -5.82
C GLN A 267 3.72 -13.39 -6.25
N ALA A 268 3.33 -14.13 -7.27
CA ALA A 268 4.14 -15.23 -7.82
C ALA A 268 5.47 -14.73 -8.40
N VAL A 269 5.46 -13.65 -9.19
CA VAL A 269 6.65 -13.04 -9.77
C VAL A 269 7.60 -12.53 -8.67
N ILE A 270 7.09 -11.83 -7.65
CA ILE A 270 7.92 -11.37 -6.51
C ILE A 270 8.63 -12.55 -5.84
N ARG A 271 7.93 -13.67 -5.64
CA ARG A 271 8.50 -14.88 -5.06
C ARG A 271 9.60 -15.49 -5.92
N GLU A 272 9.48 -15.40 -7.22
CA GLU A 272 10.48 -15.92 -8.17
C GLU A 272 11.76 -15.09 -8.21
N ILE A 273 11.63 -13.76 -8.13
CA ILE A 273 12.72 -12.83 -8.41
C ILE A 273 13.46 -12.29 -7.19
N LEU A 274 12.82 -12.31 -6.01
CA LEU A 274 13.43 -11.81 -4.77
C LEU A 274 13.81 -12.99 -3.86
N PRO A 275 14.94 -12.90 -3.12
CA PRO A 275 15.31 -13.90 -2.14
C PRO A 275 14.43 -13.85 -0.89
N ASP A 276 14.37 -14.95 -0.12
CA ASP A 276 13.54 -15.04 1.10
C ASP A 276 14.20 -14.44 2.35
N ASP A 277 15.51 -14.20 2.33
CA ASP A 277 16.30 -13.72 3.49
C ASP A 277 16.25 -12.19 3.68
N LEU A 278 15.16 -11.57 3.22
CA LEU A 278 14.94 -10.14 3.31
C LEU A 278 14.25 -9.75 4.61
N LEU A 279 14.59 -8.54 5.12
CA LEU A 279 13.71 -7.82 6.02
C LEU A 279 12.73 -7.01 5.16
N VAL A 280 11.45 -7.36 5.26
CA VAL A 280 10.36 -6.66 4.58
C VAL A 280 9.92 -5.49 5.41
N LEU A 281 9.85 -4.32 4.80
CA LEU A 281 9.50 -3.02 5.36
C LEU A 281 8.13 -2.60 4.82
N PRO A 282 7.02 -2.99 5.47
CA PRO A 282 5.67 -2.74 4.98
C PRO A 282 5.18 -1.35 5.36
N ALA A 283 4.22 -0.81 4.60
CA ALA A 283 3.59 0.47 4.92
C ALA A 283 2.73 0.41 6.19
N HIS A 284 2.20 -0.75 6.53
CA HIS A 284 1.39 -0.94 7.72
C HIS A 284 1.89 -2.11 8.55
N GLU A 285 1.66 -2.04 9.88
CA GLU A 285 2.07 -3.03 10.86
C GLU A 285 3.59 -3.01 11.13
N ALA A 286 4.25 -4.15 11.38
CA ALA A 286 5.67 -4.21 11.76
C ALA A 286 6.52 -4.84 10.67
N PRO A 287 7.80 -4.43 10.52
CA PRO A 287 8.76 -5.12 9.67
C PRO A 287 8.90 -6.60 10.03
N PHE A 288 9.08 -7.45 9.02
CA PHE A 288 9.10 -8.89 9.19
C PHE A 288 10.05 -9.60 8.22
N LYS A 289 10.39 -10.86 8.55
CA LYS A 289 11.07 -11.81 7.67
C LYS A 289 10.15 -12.99 7.34
N GLY A 290 10.42 -13.70 6.24
CA GLY A 290 9.61 -14.81 5.74
C GLY A 290 8.73 -14.38 4.57
N LEU A 291 9.33 -13.69 3.62
CA LEU A 291 8.66 -13.18 2.41
C LEU A 291 7.90 -14.30 1.68
N TYR A 292 8.53 -15.46 1.44
CA TYR A 292 7.91 -16.56 0.71
C TYR A 292 6.72 -17.17 1.44
N VAL A 293 6.81 -17.28 2.76
CA VAL A 293 5.68 -17.73 3.60
C VAL A 293 4.52 -16.76 3.43
N ARG A 294 4.79 -15.46 3.48
CA ARG A 294 3.74 -14.44 3.37
C ARG A 294 3.10 -14.41 1.98
N LEU A 295 3.88 -14.47 0.92
CA LEU A 295 3.38 -14.50 -0.46
C LEU A 295 2.49 -15.73 -0.70
N SER A 296 2.90 -16.90 -0.19
CA SER A 296 2.07 -18.11 -0.23
C SER A 296 0.75 -17.94 0.52
N GLN A 297 0.77 -17.33 1.72
CA GLN A 297 -0.46 -17.06 2.49
C GLN A 297 -1.43 -16.13 1.75
N ILE A 298 -0.91 -15.12 1.04
CA ILE A 298 -1.72 -14.20 0.24
C ILE A 298 -2.37 -14.95 -0.92
N ILE A 299 -1.59 -15.69 -1.71
CA ILE A 299 -2.08 -16.46 -2.86
C ILE A 299 -3.14 -17.47 -2.42
N GLU A 300 -2.84 -18.30 -1.42
CA GLU A 300 -3.77 -19.30 -0.92
C GLU A 300 -5.01 -18.68 -0.25
N GLY A 301 -4.88 -17.50 0.33
CA GLY A 301 -6.01 -16.72 0.84
C GLY A 301 -7.03 -16.44 -0.26
N HIS A 302 -6.60 -15.82 -1.34
CA HIS A 302 -7.47 -15.49 -2.46
C HIS A 302 -8.00 -16.72 -3.21
N LYS A 303 -7.19 -17.78 -3.34
CA LYS A 303 -7.70 -19.07 -3.90
C LYS A 303 -8.87 -19.62 -3.08
N ARG A 304 -8.75 -19.62 -1.75
CA ARG A 304 -9.86 -20.05 -0.88
C ARG A 304 -11.09 -19.17 -1.00
N ASP A 305 -10.91 -17.86 -1.15
CA ASP A 305 -12.03 -16.93 -1.28
C ASP A 305 -12.71 -17.04 -2.65
N LEU A 306 -11.97 -17.30 -3.74
CA LEU A 306 -12.53 -17.65 -5.04
C LEU A 306 -13.38 -18.93 -4.99
N ILE A 307 -12.90 -19.98 -4.29
CA ILE A 307 -13.64 -21.24 -4.12
C ILE A 307 -14.92 -21.02 -3.32
N LYS A 308 -14.86 -20.26 -2.22
CA LYS A 308 -16.06 -19.94 -1.42
C LYS A 308 -17.09 -19.16 -2.24
N LEU A 309 -16.63 -18.15 -2.99
CA LEU A 309 -17.51 -17.34 -3.82
C LEU A 309 -18.15 -18.19 -4.94
N PHE A 310 -17.37 -19.04 -5.62
CA PHE A 310 -17.89 -19.98 -6.60
C PHE A 310 -18.99 -20.87 -6.02
N ASN A 311 -18.74 -21.50 -4.88
CA ASN A 311 -19.69 -22.41 -4.22
C ASN A 311 -20.93 -21.68 -3.68
N PHE A 312 -20.83 -20.37 -3.44
CA PHE A 312 -21.95 -19.55 -2.97
C PHE A 312 -22.96 -19.27 -4.09
N MET A 313 -22.53 -19.20 -5.35
CA MET A 313 -23.35 -18.80 -6.50
C MET A 313 -24.05 -19.99 -7.21
N VAL A 314 -24.63 -20.90 -6.45
CA VAL A 314 -25.45 -22.01 -7.00
C VAL A 314 -26.68 -21.47 -7.75
N GLN A 315 -27.28 -20.40 -7.23
CA GLN A 315 -28.35 -19.65 -7.85
C GLN A 315 -27.85 -18.28 -8.32
N PRO A 316 -28.52 -17.66 -9.31
CA PRO A 316 -28.18 -16.31 -9.74
C PRO A 316 -28.10 -15.34 -8.53
N THR A 317 -26.97 -14.67 -8.36
CA THR A 317 -26.65 -13.85 -7.18
C THR A 317 -26.03 -12.53 -7.64
N ARG A 318 -26.45 -11.40 -7.05
CA ARG A 318 -25.86 -10.08 -7.34
C ARG A 318 -24.53 -9.91 -6.61
N ALA A 319 -23.68 -8.99 -7.07
CA ALA A 319 -22.38 -8.75 -6.44
C ALA A 319 -22.52 -8.40 -4.94
N VAL A 320 -23.46 -7.54 -4.57
CA VAL A 320 -23.67 -7.16 -3.15
C VAL A 320 -24.16 -8.31 -2.26
N ASP A 321 -24.86 -9.28 -2.83
CA ASP A 321 -25.35 -10.46 -2.11
C ASP A 321 -24.22 -11.49 -1.88
N CYS A 322 -23.09 -11.35 -2.56
CA CYS A 322 -21.89 -12.17 -2.39
C CYS A 322 -21.04 -11.75 -1.18
N PHE A 323 -21.28 -10.60 -0.54
CA PHE A 323 -20.49 -10.12 0.60
C PHE A 323 -20.29 -11.17 1.69
N PRO A 324 -21.31 -11.95 2.13
CA PRO A 324 -21.12 -12.95 3.19
C PRO A 324 -20.15 -14.08 2.82
N ALA A 325 -19.94 -14.35 1.52
CA ALA A 325 -18.97 -15.35 1.08
C ALA A 325 -17.52 -14.88 1.27
N LEU A 326 -17.27 -13.58 1.16
CA LEU A 326 -15.93 -12.99 1.19
C LEU A 326 -15.61 -12.32 2.53
N PHE A 327 -16.58 -11.68 3.17
CA PHE A 327 -16.34 -10.85 4.36
C PHE A 327 -16.99 -11.45 5.61
N LYS A 328 -16.19 -11.58 6.66
CA LYS A 328 -16.64 -12.12 7.96
C LYS A 328 -17.53 -11.15 8.75
N ARG A 329 -17.43 -9.85 8.43
CA ARG A 329 -18.19 -8.79 9.12
C ARG A 329 -19.27 -8.25 8.20
N GLU A 330 -20.36 -7.82 8.76
CA GLU A 330 -21.38 -7.11 8.00
C GLU A 330 -20.81 -5.82 7.40
N ILE A 331 -20.96 -5.66 6.09
CA ILE A 331 -20.45 -4.51 5.35
C ILE A 331 -21.45 -3.36 5.45
N LYS A 332 -21.02 -2.24 6.03
CA LYS A 332 -21.81 -1.03 6.25
C LYS A 332 -21.04 0.24 5.93
N GLY A 333 -21.78 1.31 5.69
CA GLY A 333 -21.22 2.66 5.56
C GLY A 333 -20.26 2.80 4.39
N ASP A 334 -19.08 3.32 4.65
CA ASP A 334 -18.07 3.61 3.63
C ASP A 334 -17.36 2.37 3.08
N ASN A 335 -17.44 1.27 3.83
CA ASN A 335 -16.85 0.00 3.40
C ASN A 335 -17.63 -0.67 2.25
N ILE A 336 -18.88 -0.24 1.97
CA ILE A 336 -19.68 -0.78 0.86
C ILE A 336 -18.98 -0.60 -0.47
N ASN A 337 -18.37 0.55 -0.70
CA ASN A 337 -17.66 0.83 -1.95
C ASN A 337 -16.46 -0.12 -2.14
N LEU A 338 -15.61 -0.24 -1.12
CA LEU A 338 -14.43 -1.11 -1.15
C LEU A 338 -14.83 -2.58 -1.30
N ALA A 339 -15.82 -3.02 -0.52
CA ALA A 339 -16.32 -4.40 -0.59
C ALA A 339 -16.94 -4.73 -1.95
N THR A 340 -17.64 -3.78 -2.58
CA THR A 340 -18.20 -3.96 -3.93
C THR A 340 -17.09 -4.13 -4.95
N GLY A 341 -16.08 -3.26 -4.95
CA GLY A 341 -14.95 -3.35 -5.87
C GLY A 341 -14.17 -4.65 -5.71
N GLU A 342 -13.91 -5.07 -4.47
CA GLU A 342 -13.21 -6.34 -4.17
C GLU A 342 -14.05 -7.57 -4.58
N THR A 343 -15.36 -7.54 -4.36
CA THR A 343 -16.25 -8.61 -4.81
C THR A 343 -16.25 -8.72 -6.33
N ILE A 344 -16.36 -7.60 -7.05
CA ILE A 344 -16.33 -7.59 -8.52
C ILE A 344 -14.96 -8.07 -9.03
N ALA A 345 -13.86 -7.75 -8.35
CA ALA A 345 -12.53 -8.28 -8.71
C ALA A 345 -12.49 -9.81 -8.64
N HIS A 346 -13.08 -10.43 -7.61
CA HIS A 346 -13.20 -11.88 -7.52
C HIS A 346 -14.15 -12.45 -8.58
N LEU A 347 -15.28 -11.78 -8.83
CA LEU A 347 -16.23 -12.20 -9.89
C LEU A 347 -15.61 -12.11 -11.27
N ASN A 348 -14.91 -11.02 -11.61
CA ASN A 348 -14.22 -10.88 -12.89
C ASN A 348 -13.12 -11.94 -13.07
N CYS A 349 -12.40 -12.28 -11.99
CA CYS A 349 -11.41 -13.36 -12.02
C CYS A 349 -12.06 -14.72 -12.31
N LEU A 350 -13.22 -15.02 -11.73
CA LEU A 350 -13.98 -16.25 -12.03
C LEU A 350 -14.57 -16.23 -13.44
N LEU A 351 -15.07 -15.09 -13.94
CA LEU A 351 -15.53 -14.92 -15.32
C LEU A 351 -14.38 -15.15 -16.31
N GLY A 352 -13.22 -14.55 -16.09
CA GLY A 352 -12.03 -14.73 -16.94
C GLY A 352 -11.50 -16.16 -16.96
N ARG A 353 -11.81 -16.96 -15.93
CA ARG A 353 -11.53 -18.40 -15.85
C ARG A 353 -12.68 -19.27 -16.38
N HIS A 354 -13.74 -18.69 -16.92
CA HIS A 354 -14.93 -19.40 -17.42
C HIS A 354 -15.59 -20.31 -16.37
N ARG A 355 -15.55 -19.91 -15.08
CA ARG A 355 -16.16 -20.69 -13.99
C ARG A 355 -17.58 -20.25 -13.67
N ILE A 356 -17.95 -19.03 -13.99
CA ILE A 356 -19.28 -18.46 -13.76
C ILE A 356 -19.80 -17.79 -15.04
N THR A 357 -21.11 -17.60 -15.10
CA THR A 357 -21.78 -16.77 -16.09
C THR A 357 -22.25 -15.48 -15.48
N ARG A 358 -22.47 -14.47 -16.32
CA ARG A 358 -23.12 -13.21 -15.96
C ARG A 358 -24.27 -12.93 -16.91
N SER A 359 -25.42 -12.54 -16.36
CA SER A 359 -26.57 -12.03 -17.12
C SER A 359 -27.02 -10.69 -16.49
N THR A 360 -27.58 -9.80 -17.31
CA THR A 360 -28.06 -8.49 -16.85
C THR A 360 -29.59 -8.48 -17.01
N ASP A 361 -30.33 -8.09 -15.97
CA ASP A 361 -31.78 -8.00 -16.01
C ASP A 361 -32.28 -6.67 -16.65
N GLU A 362 -33.61 -6.54 -16.75
CA GLU A 362 -34.27 -5.36 -17.35
C GLU A 362 -34.04 -4.05 -16.57
N HIS A 363 -33.59 -4.15 -15.31
CA HIS A 363 -33.24 -3.01 -14.46
C HIS A 363 -31.75 -2.66 -14.52
N GLY A 364 -30.96 -3.40 -15.33
CA GLY A 364 -29.53 -3.21 -15.48
C GLY A 364 -28.69 -3.79 -14.34
N VAL A 365 -29.26 -4.72 -13.56
CA VAL A 365 -28.56 -5.42 -12.47
C VAL A 365 -27.92 -6.70 -12.98
N ASP A 366 -26.65 -6.92 -12.65
CA ASP A 366 -25.90 -8.12 -13.03
C ASP A 366 -26.12 -9.26 -12.02
N TRP A 367 -26.36 -10.44 -12.57
CA TRP A 367 -26.55 -11.69 -11.85
C TRP A 367 -25.48 -12.69 -12.27
N TYR A 368 -24.81 -13.27 -11.27
CA TYR A 368 -23.72 -14.19 -11.44
C TYR A 368 -24.12 -15.58 -10.97
N GLN A 369 -23.74 -16.61 -11.73
CA GLN A 369 -24.07 -18.01 -11.39
C GLN A 369 -22.92 -18.93 -11.77
N GLN A 370 -22.62 -19.90 -10.93
CA GLN A 370 -21.64 -20.93 -11.22
C GLN A 370 -22.05 -21.75 -12.44
N ILE A 371 -21.06 -22.17 -13.24
CA ILE A 371 -21.25 -23.15 -14.30
C ILE A 371 -21.13 -24.53 -13.64
N ALA A 372 -22.24 -25.31 -13.67
CA ALA A 372 -22.22 -26.68 -13.19
C ALA A 372 -21.24 -27.50 -14.05
N ASP A 373 -20.50 -28.41 -13.43
CA ASP A 373 -19.62 -29.37 -14.09
C ASP A 373 -18.26 -28.84 -14.62
N THR A 374 -17.65 -27.93 -13.87
CA THR A 374 -16.23 -27.64 -14.10
C THR A 374 -15.39 -28.43 -13.10
N ALA A 375 -14.68 -29.47 -13.63
CA ALA A 375 -13.64 -30.17 -12.88
C ALA A 375 -12.68 -29.17 -12.21
N GLU A 376 -12.16 -29.57 -11.05
CA GLU A 376 -11.23 -28.92 -10.14
C GLU A 376 -10.69 -27.53 -10.53
N PHE A 377 -10.59 -26.64 -9.54
CA PHE A 377 -9.87 -25.36 -9.65
C PHE A 377 -8.39 -25.64 -9.97
N ASP A 378 -8.11 -26.07 -11.22
CA ASP A 378 -6.74 -26.17 -11.72
C ASP A 378 -6.13 -24.78 -11.88
N GLU A 379 -4.86 -24.69 -11.48
CA GLU A 379 -3.97 -23.58 -11.21
C GLU A 379 -4.00 -22.38 -12.18
#